data_5d43bf206d6af95449f5ff721a13618c
#
_entry.id   5d43bf206d6af95449f5ff721a13618c
#
_cell.length_a   1.000
_cell.length_b   1.000
_cell.length_c   1.000
_cell.angle_alpha   90.00
_cell.angle_beta   90.00
_cell.angle_gamma   90.00
#
_symmetry.space_group_name_H-M   'P 1'
#
loop_
_entity.id
_entity.type
_entity.pdbx_description
1 polymer ?
#
loop_
_entity_poly.entity_id
_entity_poly.type
_entity_poly.pdbx_seq_one_letter_code
_entity_poly.pdbx_strand_id
1 'polypeptide(L)'
;MIETPSLAEFYHQQLFADCVPFWFPRAVDEIHGGFLHCFDLDGSLVDDDKSVWAQGRISWMLLTIYQDHERRPEWLTWAESGLKFLTEKCVDFSDGRMFFQVLRDGTPLRKRRYAYSESFAAIAFAAHAAATGSEDSATKARHWFKKFTEWNFLPNNAPPKFTGARPLEALGPRMITLVTAQELELRLGKSADLTHWIDRCIHEIRTLFVKSDLQVVMENVAPDGSISDHFDGRTLNPGHAIEGS
;
A
#
# COMPACT_ATOMS: atom_id res chain seq x y z
N MET A 1 10.79 -18.02 39.33
CA MET A 1 9.62 -17.54 38.59
C MET A 1 10.16 -17.16 37.20
N ILE A 2 9.58 -17.68 36.14
CA ILE A 2 9.92 -17.25 34.78
C ILE A 2 9.18 -15.92 34.58
N GLU A 3 9.92 -14.81 34.47
CA GLU A 3 9.32 -13.52 34.16
C GLU A 3 8.70 -13.62 32.76
N THR A 4 7.41 -13.32 32.64
CA THR A 4 6.75 -13.23 31.35
C THR A 4 7.23 -11.94 30.69
N PRO A 5 7.79 -12.00 29.45
CA PRO A 5 8.24 -10.80 28.76
C PRO A 5 7.07 -9.82 28.58
N SER A 6 7.35 -8.52 28.54
CA SER A 6 6.34 -7.54 28.17
C SER A 6 5.82 -7.80 26.76
N LEU A 7 4.61 -7.34 26.43
CA LEU A 7 4.07 -7.50 25.08
C LEU A 7 5.00 -6.88 24.02
N ALA A 8 5.66 -5.77 24.33
CA ALA A 8 6.62 -5.13 23.43
C ALA A 8 7.82 -6.04 23.16
N GLU A 9 8.42 -6.64 24.20
CA GLU A 9 9.53 -7.58 24.08
C GLU A 9 9.14 -8.83 23.32
N PHE A 10 7.93 -9.35 23.59
CA PHE A 10 7.39 -10.51 22.88
C PHE A 10 7.27 -10.22 21.37
N TYR A 11 6.61 -9.13 20.96
CA TYR A 11 6.45 -8.80 19.54
C TYR A 11 7.78 -8.44 18.87
N HIS A 12 8.68 -7.77 19.58
CA HIS A 12 10.02 -7.51 19.09
C HIS A 12 10.76 -8.80 18.78
N GLN A 13 10.74 -9.77 19.72
CA GLN A 13 11.37 -11.07 19.52
C GLN A 13 10.75 -11.82 18.35
N GLN A 14 9.40 -11.87 18.26
CA GLN A 14 8.72 -12.55 17.15
C GLN A 14 9.08 -11.93 15.80
N LEU A 15 9.19 -10.61 15.72
CA LEU A 15 9.55 -9.93 14.47
C LEU A 15 11.01 -10.22 14.07
N PHE A 16 11.96 -9.99 14.98
CA PHE A 16 13.38 -9.98 14.65
C PHE A 16 14.10 -11.32 14.83
N ALA A 17 13.57 -12.25 15.64
CA ALA A 17 14.13 -13.59 15.79
C ALA A 17 13.43 -14.65 14.92
N ASP A 18 12.18 -14.43 14.51
CA ASP A 18 11.41 -15.40 13.73
C ASP A 18 11.02 -14.89 12.34
N CYS A 19 10.23 -13.79 12.26
CA CYS A 19 9.67 -13.33 10.98
C CYS A 19 10.75 -12.84 10.02
N VAL A 20 11.58 -11.89 10.43
CA VAL A 20 12.62 -11.33 9.56
C VAL A 20 13.61 -12.39 9.09
N PRO A 21 14.17 -13.29 9.96
CA PRO A 21 15.07 -14.35 9.53
C PRO A 21 14.41 -15.43 8.65
N PHE A 22 13.10 -15.64 8.78
CA PHE A 22 12.38 -16.54 7.87
C PHE A 22 12.36 -15.99 6.45
N TRP A 23 12.05 -14.70 6.29
CA TRP A 23 11.90 -14.08 4.98
C TRP A 23 13.24 -13.66 4.35
N PHE A 24 14.21 -13.20 5.14
CA PHE A 24 15.44 -12.63 4.60
C PHE A 24 16.69 -13.41 5.00
N PRO A 25 17.61 -13.64 4.04
CA PRO A 25 17.67 -13.08 2.67
C PRO A 25 16.81 -13.82 1.63
N ARG A 26 16.11 -14.89 1.99
CA ARG A 26 15.37 -15.80 1.08
C ARG A 26 14.46 -15.07 0.07
N ALA A 27 13.77 -14.04 0.52
CA ALA A 27 12.86 -13.25 -0.33
C ALA A 27 13.58 -12.39 -1.38
N VAL A 28 14.89 -12.16 -1.25
CA VAL A 28 15.63 -11.31 -2.19
C VAL A 28 15.93 -12.11 -3.47
N ASP A 29 15.46 -11.62 -4.62
CA ASP A 29 15.77 -12.23 -5.90
C ASP A 29 17.09 -11.65 -6.46
N GLU A 30 18.20 -12.31 -6.20
CA GLU A 30 19.52 -11.89 -6.65
C GLU A 30 19.69 -11.96 -8.18
N ILE A 31 18.81 -12.70 -8.87
CA ILE A 31 18.94 -12.92 -10.33
C ILE A 31 18.24 -11.78 -11.09
N HIS A 32 16.99 -11.46 -10.72
CA HIS A 32 16.17 -10.50 -11.44
C HIS A 32 15.90 -9.21 -10.67
N GLY A 33 16.35 -9.15 -9.40
CA GLY A 33 16.07 -8.04 -8.49
C GLY A 33 14.67 -8.09 -7.88
N GLY A 34 14.42 -7.24 -6.89
CA GLY A 34 13.17 -7.22 -6.14
C GLY A 34 12.99 -8.45 -5.25
N PHE A 35 11.74 -8.80 -4.96
CA PHE A 35 11.40 -9.80 -3.95
C PHE A 35 10.51 -10.91 -4.48
N LEU A 36 10.81 -12.13 -4.05
CA LEU A 36 9.93 -13.29 -4.06
C LEU A 36 9.11 -13.29 -2.77
N HIS A 37 7.85 -13.68 -2.82
CA HIS A 37 6.96 -13.54 -1.67
C HIS A 37 6.01 -14.72 -1.44
N CYS A 38 6.17 -15.81 -2.19
CA CYS A 38 5.32 -16.98 -2.07
C CYS A 38 6.16 -18.20 -1.70
N PHE A 39 6.30 -18.44 -0.40
CA PHE A 39 7.06 -19.56 0.17
C PHE A 39 6.15 -20.44 1.01
N ASP A 40 6.46 -21.73 1.07
CA ASP A 40 5.86 -22.66 2.01
C ASP A 40 6.48 -22.49 3.41
N LEU A 41 5.89 -23.14 4.40
CA LEU A 41 6.32 -23.07 5.81
C LEU A 41 7.77 -23.54 6.03
N ASP A 42 8.27 -24.44 5.20
CA ASP A 42 9.67 -24.90 5.22
C ASP A 42 10.63 -23.94 4.51
N GLY A 43 10.10 -22.87 3.90
CA GLY A 43 10.84 -21.87 3.15
C GLY A 43 11.14 -22.25 1.70
N SER A 44 10.54 -23.34 1.17
CA SER A 44 10.61 -23.64 -0.26
C SER A 44 9.76 -22.67 -1.06
N LEU A 45 10.26 -22.29 -2.24
CA LEU A 45 9.56 -21.37 -3.14
C LEU A 45 8.38 -22.10 -3.79
N VAL A 46 7.17 -21.58 -3.63
CA VAL A 46 5.92 -22.12 -4.18
C VAL A 46 5.60 -21.47 -5.54
N ASP A 47 5.79 -20.15 -5.64
CA ASP A 47 5.48 -19.38 -6.83
C ASP A 47 6.50 -18.24 -6.95
N ASP A 48 7.02 -18.01 -8.17
CA ASP A 48 8.01 -16.96 -8.43
C ASP A 48 7.46 -15.72 -9.14
N ASP A 49 6.16 -15.69 -9.45
CA ASP A 49 5.48 -14.48 -9.87
C ASP A 49 5.60 -13.38 -8.82
N LYS A 50 5.74 -12.13 -9.28
CA LYS A 50 5.92 -10.98 -8.39
C LYS A 50 4.70 -10.08 -8.36
N SER A 51 4.09 -9.96 -7.17
CA SER A 51 3.10 -8.92 -6.90
C SER A 51 3.79 -7.56 -6.78
N VAL A 52 3.35 -6.60 -7.58
CA VAL A 52 3.87 -5.22 -7.53
C VAL A 52 3.57 -4.57 -6.17
N TRP A 53 2.44 -4.91 -5.56
CA TRP A 53 2.11 -4.49 -4.19
C TRP A 53 3.14 -4.98 -3.17
N ALA A 54 3.55 -6.24 -3.27
CA ALA A 54 4.54 -6.81 -2.38
C ALA A 54 5.91 -6.13 -2.55
N GLN A 55 6.32 -5.80 -3.78
CA GLN A 55 7.57 -5.07 -4.02
C GLN A 55 7.60 -3.74 -3.26
N GLY A 56 6.53 -2.95 -3.35
CA GLY A 56 6.40 -1.68 -2.62
C GLY A 56 6.36 -1.87 -1.11
N ARG A 57 5.49 -2.78 -0.62
CA ARG A 57 5.31 -3.01 0.83
C ARG A 57 6.56 -3.55 1.51
N ILE A 58 7.25 -4.50 0.88
CA ILE A 58 8.49 -5.07 1.42
C ILE A 58 9.58 -3.99 1.45
N SER A 59 9.75 -3.21 0.37
CA SER A 59 10.70 -2.09 0.36
C SER A 59 10.39 -1.08 1.47
N TRP A 60 9.12 -0.67 1.62
CA TRP A 60 8.69 0.23 2.68
C TRP A 60 8.97 -0.35 4.08
N MET A 61 8.64 -1.62 4.31
CA MET A 61 8.87 -2.29 5.58
C MET A 61 10.37 -2.33 5.93
N LEU A 62 11.24 -2.75 4.99
CA LEU A 62 12.69 -2.80 5.22
C LEU A 62 13.27 -1.41 5.55
N LEU A 63 12.81 -0.36 4.85
CA LEU A 63 13.23 1.02 5.10
C LEU A 63 12.70 1.53 6.44
N THR A 64 11.50 1.13 6.84
CA THR A 64 10.93 1.48 8.13
C THR A 64 11.74 0.85 9.27
N ILE A 65 12.01 -0.46 9.23
CA ILE A 65 12.81 -1.09 10.28
C ILE A 65 14.27 -0.60 10.27
N TYR A 66 14.83 -0.28 9.10
CA TYR A 66 16.14 0.35 8.96
C TYR A 66 16.20 1.72 9.66
N GLN A 67 15.17 2.52 9.49
CA GLN A 67 15.15 3.88 10.01
C GLN A 67 14.75 3.94 11.49
N ASP A 68 13.72 3.18 11.85
CA ASP A 68 13.04 3.32 13.15
C ASP A 68 13.57 2.32 14.20
N HIS A 69 14.34 1.31 13.78
CA HIS A 69 14.82 0.25 14.67
C HIS A 69 16.34 0.07 14.64
N GLU A 70 16.90 -0.47 13.56
CA GLU A 70 18.34 -0.71 13.44
C GLU A 70 18.83 -0.45 12.01
N ARG A 71 19.89 0.35 11.84
CA ARG A 71 20.45 0.69 10.53
C ARG A 71 21.37 -0.42 9.99
N ARG A 72 20.80 -1.56 9.62
CA ARG A 72 21.53 -2.63 8.95
C ARG A 72 21.66 -2.34 7.46
N PRO A 73 22.88 -2.23 6.93
CA PRO A 73 23.10 -1.89 5.52
C PRO A 73 22.42 -2.82 4.53
N GLU A 74 22.30 -4.10 4.87
CA GLU A 74 21.62 -5.08 4.02
C GLU A 74 20.15 -4.76 3.81
N TRP A 75 19.44 -4.24 4.81
CA TRP A 75 18.02 -3.85 4.68
C TRP A 75 17.83 -2.71 3.68
N LEU A 76 18.74 -1.74 3.69
CA LEU A 76 18.75 -0.66 2.71
C LEU A 76 19.01 -1.21 1.30
N THR A 77 20.06 -2.03 1.15
CA THR A 77 20.43 -2.63 -0.14
C THR A 77 19.28 -3.47 -0.72
N TRP A 78 18.62 -4.28 0.11
CA TRP A 78 17.47 -5.08 -0.33
C TRP A 78 16.29 -4.19 -0.74
N ALA A 79 15.97 -3.17 0.05
CA ALA A 79 14.91 -2.22 -0.29
C ALA A 79 15.17 -1.50 -1.60
N GLU A 80 16.40 -1.06 -1.85
CA GLU A 80 16.82 -0.43 -3.10
C GLU A 80 16.67 -1.36 -4.31
N SER A 81 16.94 -2.67 -4.13
CA SER A 81 16.66 -3.68 -5.16
C SER A 81 15.16 -3.73 -5.51
N GLY A 82 14.28 -3.69 -4.50
CA GLY A 82 12.82 -3.62 -4.71
C GLY A 82 12.39 -2.33 -5.41
N LEU A 83 12.90 -1.18 -5.02
CA LEU A 83 12.60 0.12 -5.64
C LEU A 83 13.09 0.19 -7.09
N LYS A 84 14.26 -0.38 -7.38
CA LYS A 84 14.77 -0.48 -8.74
C LYS A 84 13.87 -1.36 -9.60
N PHE A 85 13.47 -2.53 -9.09
CA PHE A 85 12.56 -3.44 -9.77
C PHE A 85 11.20 -2.78 -10.05
N LEU A 86 10.63 -2.06 -9.08
CA LEU A 86 9.41 -1.27 -9.27
C LEU A 86 9.53 -0.29 -10.43
N THR A 87 10.64 0.46 -10.49
CA THR A 87 10.84 1.50 -11.50
C THR A 87 11.09 0.93 -12.90
N GLU A 88 11.89 -0.13 -13.01
CA GLU A 88 12.35 -0.66 -14.29
C GLU A 88 11.40 -1.71 -14.90
N LYS A 89 10.67 -2.45 -14.04
CA LYS A 89 9.92 -3.65 -14.44
C LYS A 89 8.41 -3.57 -14.20
N CYS A 90 7.96 -2.71 -13.29
CA CYS A 90 6.56 -2.73 -12.88
C CYS A 90 5.71 -1.60 -13.49
N VAL A 91 6.30 -0.73 -14.30
CA VAL A 91 5.62 0.39 -14.96
C VAL A 91 5.26 0.05 -16.40
N ASP A 92 3.99 0.25 -16.76
CA ASP A 92 3.57 0.26 -18.14
C ASP A 92 3.80 1.66 -18.73
N PHE A 93 4.87 1.81 -19.50
CA PHE A 93 5.25 3.09 -20.09
C PHE A 93 4.27 3.58 -21.18
N SER A 94 3.31 2.76 -21.59
CA SER A 94 2.29 3.17 -22.58
C SER A 94 1.24 4.12 -21.98
N ASP A 95 0.94 4.00 -20.67
CA ASP A 95 -0.04 4.82 -19.97
C ASP A 95 0.48 5.37 -18.62
N GLY A 96 1.71 5.04 -18.24
CA GLY A 96 2.35 5.48 -17.01
C GLY A 96 1.74 4.90 -15.73
N ARG A 97 1.00 3.77 -15.84
CA ARG A 97 0.43 3.03 -14.73
C ARG A 97 1.30 1.85 -14.34
N MET A 98 1.18 1.40 -13.09
CA MET A 98 1.84 0.18 -12.65
C MET A 98 1.01 -1.06 -12.96
N PHE A 99 1.71 -2.18 -13.24
CA PHE A 99 1.11 -3.50 -13.25
C PHE A 99 0.69 -3.91 -11.83
N PHE A 100 -0.17 -4.91 -11.75
CA PHE A 100 -0.54 -5.56 -10.49
C PHE A 100 0.38 -6.75 -10.20
N GLN A 101 0.74 -7.50 -11.25
CA GLN A 101 1.54 -8.72 -11.17
C GLN A 101 2.41 -8.84 -12.44
N VAL A 102 3.64 -9.28 -12.24
CA VAL A 102 4.61 -9.55 -13.28
C VAL A 102 5.24 -10.93 -13.05
N LEU A 103 5.79 -11.56 -14.11
CA LEU A 103 6.66 -12.72 -13.95
C LEU A 103 7.92 -12.36 -13.15
N ARG A 104 8.67 -13.34 -12.74
CA ARG A 104 9.92 -13.18 -11.97
C ARG A 104 10.89 -12.17 -12.60
N ASP A 105 11.03 -12.18 -13.92
CA ASP A 105 11.93 -11.29 -14.69
C ASP A 105 11.36 -9.89 -14.95
N GLY A 106 10.10 -9.66 -14.55
CA GLY A 106 9.39 -8.42 -14.78
C GLY A 106 8.49 -8.38 -16.01
N THR A 107 8.37 -9.49 -16.76
CA THR A 107 7.41 -9.58 -17.88
C THR A 107 5.97 -9.38 -17.36
N PRO A 108 5.19 -8.46 -17.97
CA PRO A 108 3.83 -8.15 -17.49
C PRO A 108 2.88 -9.35 -17.54
N LEU A 109 2.16 -9.58 -16.45
CA LEU A 109 1.11 -10.61 -16.34
C LEU A 109 -0.28 -10.03 -16.21
N ARG A 110 -0.43 -9.03 -15.33
CA ARG A 110 -1.75 -8.52 -14.97
C ARG A 110 -1.72 -7.04 -14.62
N LYS A 111 -2.72 -6.31 -15.11
CA LYS A 111 -3.01 -4.94 -14.73
C LYS A 111 -4.40 -4.86 -14.11
N ARG A 112 -4.56 -4.07 -13.07
CA ARG A 112 -5.84 -3.88 -12.39
C ARG A 112 -6.45 -2.52 -12.72
N ARG A 113 -7.78 -2.43 -12.60
CA ARG A 113 -8.51 -1.18 -12.76
C ARG A 113 -8.11 -0.13 -11.73
N TYR A 114 -7.88 -0.53 -10.49
CA TYR A 114 -7.50 0.36 -9.39
C TYR A 114 -5.97 0.52 -9.29
N ALA A 115 -5.53 1.64 -8.73
CA ALA A 115 -4.14 2.11 -8.72
C ALA A 115 -3.41 1.85 -7.39
N TYR A 116 -3.66 0.74 -6.70
CA TYR A 116 -3.04 0.50 -5.39
C TYR A 116 -1.54 0.17 -5.47
N SER A 117 -1.06 -0.31 -6.61
CA SER A 117 0.39 -0.47 -6.84
C SER A 117 1.12 0.85 -6.71
N GLU A 118 0.54 1.93 -7.24
CA GLU A 118 1.07 3.28 -7.19
C GLU A 118 1.11 3.82 -5.75
N SER A 119 0.12 3.49 -4.89
CA SER A 119 0.16 3.90 -3.47
C SER A 119 1.29 3.22 -2.71
N PHE A 120 1.52 1.92 -2.94
CA PHE A 120 2.64 1.21 -2.31
C PHE A 120 4.00 1.68 -2.83
N ALA A 121 4.11 2.05 -4.09
CA ALA A 121 5.32 2.70 -4.61
C ALA A 121 5.53 4.07 -3.93
N ALA A 122 4.48 4.87 -3.76
CA ALA A 122 4.58 6.17 -3.11
C ALA A 122 5.15 6.08 -1.70
N ILE A 123 4.61 5.19 -0.84
CA ILE A 123 5.12 5.03 0.53
C ILE A 123 6.54 4.46 0.58
N ALA A 124 6.88 3.54 -0.33
CA ALA A 124 8.22 2.97 -0.40
C ALA A 124 9.28 4.02 -0.79
N PHE A 125 8.99 4.86 -1.79
CA PHE A 125 9.88 5.97 -2.15
C PHE A 125 9.93 7.05 -1.08
N ALA A 126 8.84 7.32 -0.35
CA ALA A 126 8.83 8.25 0.77
C ALA A 126 9.74 7.77 1.91
N ALA A 127 9.64 6.48 2.27
CA ALA A 127 10.50 5.87 3.27
C ALA A 127 11.99 5.89 2.85
N HIS A 128 12.29 5.64 1.57
CA HIS A 128 13.65 5.71 1.05
C HIS A 128 14.21 7.15 1.11
N ALA A 129 13.39 8.14 0.73
CA ALA A 129 13.79 9.54 0.84
C ALA A 129 14.13 9.93 2.29
N ALA A 130 13.31 9.52 3.25
CA ALA A 130 13.55 9.77 4.66
C ALA A 130 14.80 9.05 5.19
N ALA A 131 15.04 7.81 4.75
CA ALA A 131 16.19 7.01 5.19
C ALA A 131 17.53 7.51 4.64
N THR A 132 17.54 8.07 3.42
CA THR A 132 18.76 8.40 2.66
C THR A 132 18.97 9.89 2.38
N GLY A 133 17.96 10.72 2.56
CA GLY A 133 17.95 12.12 2.12
C GLY A 133 17.81 12.31 0.61
N SER A 134 17.34 11.29 -0.14
CA SER A 134 17.23 11.32 -1.59
C SER A 134 16.05 12.19 -2.07
N GLU A 135 16.33 13.35 -2.66
CA GLU A 135 15.32 14.20 -3.28
C GLU A 135 14.67 13.57 -4.52
N ASP A 136 15.39 12.72 -5.25
CA ASP A 136 14.83 11.95 -6.35
C ASP A 136 13.72 11.00 -5.85
N SER A 137 13.97 10.30 -4.75
CA SER A 137 12.96 9.44 -4.13
C SER A 137 11.78 10.23 -3.57
N ALA A 138 12.01 11.40 -2.97
CA ALA A 138 10.92 12.27 -2.53
C ALA A 138 10.05 12.74 -3.71
N THR A 139 10.67 13.06 -4.84
CA THR A 139 9.97 13.41 -6.09
C THR A 139 9.15 12.23 -6.63
N LYS A 140 9.72 11.03 -6.66
CA LYS A 140 9.02 9.80 -7.08
C LYS A 140 7.84 9.47 -6.16
N ALA A 141 8.01 9.63 -4.85
CA ALA A 141 6.92 9.43 -3.88
C ALA A 141 5.72 10.33 -4.17
N ARG A 142 5.96 11.64 -4.35
CA ARG A 142 4.90 12.61 -4.72
C ARG A 142 4.29 12.32 -6.09
N HIS A 143 5.10 11.90 -7.06
CA HIS A 143 4.62 11.52 -8.39
C HIS A 143 3.64 10.35 -8.32
N TRP A 144 4.00 9.25 -7.62
CA TRP A 144 3.14 8.08 -7.51
C TRP A 144 1.88 8.35 -6.68
N PHE A 145 1.98 9.14 -5.63
CA PHE A 145 0.80 9.58 -4.87
C PHE A 145 -0.17 10.40 -5.74
N LYS A 146 0.35 11.35 -6.51
CA LYS A 146 -0.45 12.13 -7.47
C LYS A 146 -1.11 11.23 -8.51
N LYS A 147 -0.37 10.30 -9.12
CA LYS A 147 -0.93 9.32 -10.07
C LYS A 147 -2.05 8.50 -9.45
N PHE A 148 -1.85 8.03 -8.21
CA PHE A 148 -2.84 7.27 -7.47
C PHE A 148 -4.12 8.09 -7.21
N THR A 149 -4.00 9.31 -6.73
CA THR A 149 -5.16 10.17 -6.42
C THR A 149 -5.88 10.61 -7.69
N GLU A 150 -5.17 11.04 -8.74
CA GLU A 150 -5.77 11.36 -10.03
C GLU A 150 -6.54 10.20 -10.62
N TRP A 151 -6.00 8.98 -10.53
CA TRP A 151 -6.65 7.80 -11.08
C TRP A 151 -7.94 7.44 -10.35
N ASN A 152 -7.95 7.57 -9.02
CA ASN A 152 -9.11 7.13 -8.23
C ASN A 152 -10.20 8.20 -8.08
N PHE A 153 -9.86 9.50 -8.19
CA PHE A 153 -10.79 10.57 -7.84
C PHE A 153 -11.10 11.55 -8.98
N LEU A 154 -10.33 11.55 -10.07
CA LEU A 154 -10.67 12.39 -11.21
C LEU A 154 -11.59 11.65 -12.19
N PRO A 155 -12.64 12.32 -12.70
CA PRO A 155 -13.55 11.72 -13.66
C PRO A 155 -12.81 11.22 -14.91
N ASN A 156 -13.24 10.06 -15.42
CA ASN A 156 -12.76 9.46 -16.67
C ASN A 156 -11.30 8.95 -16.66
N ASN A 157 -10.58 9.02 -15.57
CA ASN A 157 -9.23 8.46 -15.50
C ASN A 157 -9.24 6.94 -15.35
N ALA A 158 -10.09 6.41 -14.48
CA ALA A 158 -10.26 4.98 -14.31
C ALA A 158 -11.57 4.47 -14.90
N PRO A 159 -11.61 3.23 -15.46
CA PRO A 159 -12.88 2.58 -15.77
C PRO A 159 -13.72 2.49 -14.49
N PRO A 160 -15.03 2.83 -14.55
CA PRO A 160 -15.87 2.83 -13.37
C PRO A 160 -16.00 1.43 -12.76
N LYS A 161 -15.99 1.33 -11.43
CA LYS A 161 -16.29 0.08 -10.72
C LYS A 161 -17.78 -0.28 -10.83
N PHE A 162 -18.61 0.75 -10.77
CA PHE A 162 -20.06 0.63 -10.85
C PHE A 162 -20.57 1.39 -12.09
N THR A 163 -21.60 0.87 -12.73
CA THR A 163 -22.21 1.51 -13.92
C THR A 163 -23.11 2.66 -13.51
N GLY A 164 -23.42 3.56 -14.46
CA GLY A 164 -24.36 4.65 -14.24
C GLY A 164 -25.79 4.20 -13.85
N ALA A 165 -26.14 2.94 -14.12
CA ALA A 165 -27.44 2.39 -13.70
C ALA A 165 -27.55 2.20 -12.17
N ARG A 166 -26.40 1.99 -11.49
CA ARG A 166 -26.30 1.90 -10.03
C ARG A 166 -24.99 2.52 -9.58
N PRO A 167 -24.88 3.85 -9.53
CA PRO A 167 -23.67 4.51 -9.11
C PRO A 167 -23.45 4.26 -7.61
N LEU A 168 -22.25 3.85 -7.26
CA LEU A 168 -21.82 3.66 -5.87
C LEU A 168 -20.43 4.27 -5.67
N GLU A 169 -20.23 4.80 -4.48
CA GLU A 169 -18.95 5.22 -3.95
C GLU A 169 -18.39 4.12 -3.05
N ALA A 170 -17.07 3.86 -3.12
CA ALA A 170 -16.42 2.81 -2.33
C ALA A 170 -15.53 3.41 -1.22
N LEU A 171 -15.52 2.76 -0.05
CA LEU A 171 -14.70 3.15 1.11
C LEU A 171 -13.18 2.99 0.82
N GLY A 172 -12.78 1.89 0.19
CA GLY A 172 -11.39 1.51 0.02
C GLY A 172 -10.48 2.60 -0.56
N PRO A 173 -10.82 3.32 -1.65
CA PRO A 173 -9.98 4.40 -2.16
C PRO A 173 -9.73 5.52 -1.14
N ARG A 174 -10.70 5.85 -0.26
CA ARG A 174 -10.56 6.86 0.80
C ARG A 174 -9.58 6.41 1.87
N MET A 175 -9.72 5.18 2.32
CA MET A 175 -8.82 4.58 3.34
C MET A 175 -7.37 4.54 2.84
N ILE A 176 -7.14 4.01 1.65
CA ILE A 176 -5.79 3.92 1.08
C ILE A 176 -5.19 5.31 0.83
N THR A 177 -5.98 6.27 0.37
CA THR A 177 -5.51 7.66 0.19
C THR A 177 -5.12 8.29 1.53
N LEU A 178 -5.96 8.13 2.56
CA LEU A 178 -5.71 8.65 3.90
C LEU A 178 -4.39 8.13 4.45
N VAL A 179 -4.23 6.80 4.51
CA VAL A 179 -3.02 6.16 5.04
C VAL A 179 -1.78 6.52 4.21
N THR A 180 -1.89 6.53 2.87
CA THR A 180 -0.77 6.91 2.01
C THR A 180 -0.35 8.36 2.23
N ALA A 181 -1.31 9.29 2.34
CA ALA A 181 -1.02 10.71 2.60
C ALA A 181 -0.37 10.92 3.98
N GLN A 182 -0.85 10.23 5.02
CA GLN A 182 -0.27 10.26 6.36
C GLN A 182 1.16 9.72 6.37
N GLU A 183 1.42 8.62 5.67
CA GLU A 183 2.78 8.06 5.58
C GLU A 183 3.73 9.01 4.83
N LEU A 184 3.27 9.64 3.75
CA LEU A 184 4.07 10.65 3.06
C LEU A 184 4.32 11.88 3.95
N GLU A 185 3.31 12.35 4.71
CA GLU A 185 3.49 13.45 5.66
C GLU A 185 4.50 13.11 6.75
N LEU A 186 4.44 11.88 7.29
CA LEU A 186 5.38 11.38 8.28
C LEU A 186 6.83 11.39 7.75
N ARG A 187 7.03 10.93 6.51
CA ARG A 187 8.37 10.74 5.93
C ARG A 187 8.94 11.98 5.23
N LEU A 188 8.11 12.81 4.62
CA LEU A 188 8.53 13.95 3.79
C LEU A 188 8.16 15.31 4.38
N GLY A 189 7.43 15.32 5.50
CA GLY A 189 6.91 16.54 6.12
C GLY A 189 5.57 17.01 5.54
N LYS A 190 4.94 17.93 6.26
CA LYS A 190 3.62 18.48 5.90
C LYS A 190 3.65 19.26 4.59
N SER A 191 2.59 19.10 3.80
CA SER A 191 2.34 19.93 2.63
C SER A 191 0.84 20.20 2.49
N ALA A 192 0.49 21.31 1.83
CA ALA A 192 -0.92 21.67 1.62
C ALA A 192 -1.69 20.59 0.84
N ASP A 193 -1.05 19.93 -0.10
CA ASP A 193 -1.65 18.85 -0.90
C ASP A 193 -1.94 17.61 -0.05
N LEU A 194 -0.99 17.15 0.78
CA LEU A 194 -1.19 16.02 1.67
C LEU A 194 -2.28 16.31 2.72
N THR A 195 -2.24 17.47 3.34
CA THR A 195 -3.27 17.91 4.30
C THR A 195 -4.65 17.93 3.65
N HIS A 196 -4.76 18.48 2.42
CA HIS A 196 -6.02 18.46 1.68
C HIS A 196 -6.58 17.04 1.51
N TRP A 197 -5.75 16.08 1.10
CA TRP A 197 -6.20 14.70 0.91
C TRP A 197 -6.58 14.02 2.22
N ILE A 198 -5.85 14.26 3.30
CA ILE A 198 -6.17 13.76 4.66
C ILE A 198 -7.55 14.27 5.09
N ASP A 199 -7.73 15.60 5.07
CA ASP A 199 -8.98 16.24 5.52
C ASP A 199 -10.17 15.80 4.66
N ARG A 200 -9.99 15.74 3.34
CA ARG A 200 -11.01 15.28 2.41
C ARG A 200 -11.44 13.85 2.70
N CYS A 201 -10.49 12.92 2.85
CA CYS A 201 -10.80 11.53 3.10
C CYS A 201 -11.49 11.32 4.44
N ILE A 202 -11.04 12.00 5.51
CA ILE A 202 -11.70 11.97 6.81
C ILE A 202 -13.14 12.49 6.70
N HIS A 203 -13.32 13.63 6.02
CA HIS A 203 -14.65 14.20 5.82
C HIS A 203 -15.56 13.23 5.05
N GLU A 204 -15.13 12.70 3.91
CA GLU A 204 -15.91 11.78 3.08
C GLU A 204 -16.23 10.48 3.83
N ILE A 205 -15.28 9.89 4.57
CA ILE A 205 -15.52 8.69 5.38
C ILE A 205 -16.62 8.96 6.41
N ARG A 206 -16.49 10.04 7.17
CA ARG A 206 -17.43 10.39 8.25
C ARG A 206 -18.82 10.72 7.74
N THR A 207 -18.94 11.43 6.62
CA THR A 207 -20.23 11.93 6.11
C THR A 207 -20.95 10.93 5.21
N LEU A 208 -20.21 10.16 4.41
CA LEU A 208 -20.81 9.24 3.45
C LEU A 208 -20.91 7.79 3.98
N PHE A 209 -19.89 7.28 4.67
CA PHE A 209 -19.79 5.84 4.98
C PHE A 209 -20.20 5.49 6.41
N VAL A 210 -20.00 6.37 7.39
CA VAL A 210 -20.41 6.12 8.78
C VAL A 210 -21.92 6.29 8.92
N LYS A 211 -22.62 5.25 9.43
CA LYS A 211 -24.05 5.24 9.73
C LYS A 211 -24.23 5.07 11.23
N SER A 212 -24.25 6.20 11.94
CA SER A 212 -24.30 6.21 13.42
C SER A 212 -25.55 5.52 13.97
N ASP A 213 -26.69 5.68 13.32
CA ASP A 213 -27.97 5.06 13.72
C ASP A 213 -27.93 3.52 13.63
N LEU A 214 -27.12 2.99 12.71
CA LEU A 214 -26.95 1.55 12.51
C LEU A 214 -25.67 1.03 13.21
N GLN A 215 -24.82 1.91 13.72
CA GLN A 215 -23.51 1.59 14.29
C GLN A 215 -22.61 0.78 13.31
N VAL A 216 -22.58 1.18 12.04
CA VAL A 216 -21.79 0.52 10.99
C VAL A 216 -21.03 1.54 10.13
N VAL A 217 -19.96 1.06 9.52
CA VAL A 217 -19.27 1.72 8.41
C VAL A 217 -19.54 0.92 7.14
N MET A 218 -20.13 1.56 6.14
CA MET A 218 -20.53 0.91 4.88
C MET A 218 -19.31 0.70 3.97
N GLU A 219 -19.26 -0.42 3.26
CA GLU A 219 -18.24 -0.67 2.23
C GLU A 219 -18.51 0.14 0.94
N ASN A 220 -19.77 0.30 0.59
CA ASN A 220 -20.22 1.09 -0.56
C ASN A 220 -21.50 1.85 -0.19
N VAL A 221 -21.63 3.05 -0.76
CA VAL A 221 -22.83 3.90 -0.57
C VAL A 221 -23.23 4.52 -1.91
N ALA A 222 -24.46 5.01 -2.03
CA ALA A 222 -24.81 5.88 -3.15
C ALA A 222 -24.00 7.19 -3.13
N PRO A 223 -23.91 7.94 -4.25
CA PRO A 223 -23.11 9.17 -4.31
C PRO A 223 -23.50 10.24 -3.28
N ASP A 224 -24.75 10.25 -2.83
CA ASP A 224 -25.26 11.13 -1.77
C ASP A 224 -25.02 10.59 -0.36
N GLY A 225 -24.36 9.44 -0.23
CA GLY A 225 -24.12 8.75 1.03
C GLY A 225 -25.29 7.86 1.48
N SER A 226 -26.41 7.81 0.80
CA SER A 226 -27.51 6.93 1.19
C SER A 226 -27.18 5.45 1.00
N ILE A 227 -27.85 4.57 1.77
CA ILE A 227 -27.72 3.12 1.61
C ILE A 227 -28.51 2.70 0.36
N SER A 228 -27.80 2.13 -0.61
CA SER A 228 -28.45 1.58 -1.80
C SER A 228 -29.07 0.21 -1.49
N ASP A 229 -30.38 0.06 -1.77
CA ASP A 229 -31.12 -1.16 -1.47
C ASP A 229 -30.82 -2.29 -2.47
N HIS A 230 -29.59 -2.81 -2.36
CA HIS A 230 -29.08 -3.88 -3.20
C HIS A 230 -27.88 -4.55 -2.56
N PHE A 231 -27.45 -5.71 -3.05
CA PHE A 231 -26.39 -6.50 -2.44
C PHE A 231 -25.11 -5.69 -2.15
N ASP A 232 -24.53 -5.03 -3.16
CA ASP A 232 -23.30 -4.24 -2.96
C ASP A 232 -23.50 -3.03 -2.02
N GLY A 233 -24.66 -2.38 -2.08
CA GLY A 233 -25.01 -1.24 -1.23
C GLY A 233 -25.35 -1.61 0.21
N ARG A 234 -25.52 -2.90 0.52
CA ARG A 234 -25.74 -3.43 1.89
C ARG A 234 -24.55 -4.20 2.40
N THR A 235 -23.45 -4.23 1.64
CA THR A 235 -22.23 -4.94 2.02
C THR A 235 -21.52 -4.22 3.17
N LEU A 236 -21.15 -4.98 4.18
CA LEU A 236 -20.28 -4.59 5.26
C LEU A 236 -18.98 -5.41 5.18
N ASN A 237 -17.85 -4.75 5.39
CA ASN A 237 -16.56 -5.40 5.55
C ASN A 237 -16.01 -5.04 6.94
N PRO A 238 -16.10 -5.95 7.94
CA PRO A 238 -15.65 -5.65 9.29
C PRO A 238 -14.18 -5.22 9.39
N GLY A 239 -13.30 -5.82 8.57
CA GLY A 239 -11.90 -5.43 8.50
C GLY A 239 -11.73 -3.97 8.07
N HIS A 240 -12.33 -3.58 6.95
CA HIS A 240 -12.28 -2.19 6.47
C HIS A 240 -12.98 -1.22 7.44
N ALA A 241 -14.06 -1.65 8.11
CA ALA A 241 -14.73 -0.81 9.11
C ALA A 241 -13.83 -0.50 10.32
N ILE A 242 -13.04 -1.48 10.76
CA ILE A 242 -12.05 -1.29 11.85
C ILE A 242 -10.89 -0.40 11.38
N GLU A 243 -10.36 -0.65 10.17
CA GLU A 243 -9.28 0.16 9.60
C GLU A 243 -9.69 1.62 9.34
N GLY A 244 -10.97 1.87 9.04
CA GLY A 244 -11.52 3.19 8.75
C GLY A 244 -12.10 3.94 9.95
N SER A 245 -11.99 3.39 11.17
CA SER A 245 -12.58 3.94 12.39
C SER A 245 -11.68 4.93 13.16
#